data_dc484663962bbf605980bf85ba6d9f74
#
_entry.id   dc484663962bbf605980bf85ba6d9f74
#
_cell.length_a   1.000
_cell.length_b   1.000
_cell.length_c   1.000
_cell.angle_alpha   90.00
_cell.angle_beta   90.00
_cell.angle_gamma   90.00
#
_symmetry.space_group_name_H-M   'P 1'
#
loop_
_entity.id
_entity.type
_entity.pdbx_description
1 polymer ?
#
loop_
_entity_poly.entity_id
_entity_poly.type
_entity_poly.pdbx_seq_one_letter_code
_entity_poly.pdbx_strand_id
1 'polypeptide(L)'
;YPDTHFDGWAMGGQNMCDVHLVLRRLVALRHDGLLKEGVHDWMHFLGTSKLEWAVLLTDIQRAVRKYVNPNFTISFDCASPFLSTANGQVYHHIDLPHNDKWCYRMSPIVDDKKYATDTRPYGQAVLADGLIDHFDESPISRHLTMKDICIYRPGDLNKIGKEGKTSWDSFSYALL
;
A
#
# COMPACT_ATOMS: atom_id res chain seq x y z
N TYR A 1 8.53 16.99 26.29
CA TYR A 1 9.33 15.93 26.94
C TYR A 1 10.81 16.16 26.62
N PRO A 2 11.50 17.06 27.31
CA PRO A 2 12.87 17.48 26.97
C PRO A 2 13.91 16.35 27.11
N ASP A 3 13.59 15.32 27.90
CA ASP A 3 14.51 14.20 28.14
C ASP A 3 14.21 12.97 27.26
N THR A 4 13.27 13.09 26.32
CA THR A 4 12.92 12.00 25.43
C THR A 4 13.61 12.16 24.09
N HIS A 5 14.41 11.18 23.72
CA HIS A 5 15.06 11.12 22.42
C HIS A 5 14.33 10.13 21.54
N PHE A 6 14.08 10.52 20.29
CA PHE A 6 13.46 9.69 19.27
C PHE A 6 14.45 9.46 18.13
N ASP A 7 14.46 8.25 17.59
CA ASP A 7 15.33 7.88 16.45
C ASP A 7 14.81 8.38 15.11
N GLY A 8 13.63 8.97 15.09
CA GLY A 8 13.00 9.44 13.86
C GLY A 8 11.74 10.27 14.07
N TRP A 9 11.10 10.59 12.94
CA TRP A 9 9.95 11.47 12.87
C TRP A 9 8.78 10.81 12.16
N ALA A 10 7.56 11.13 12.56
CA ALA A 10 6.36 10.77 11.81
C ALA A 10 5.67 12.01 11.28
N MET A 11 5.28 11.99 10.01
CA MET A 11 4.49 13.02 9.37
C MET A 11 3.13 12.47 8.94
N GLY A 12 2.05 13.12 9.37
CA GLY A 12 0.68 12.71 9.06
C GLY A 12 -0.24 13.91 8.89
N GLY A 13 -1.54 13.67 8.73
CA GLY A 13 -2.55 14.70 8.58
C GLY A 13 -2.34 15.57 7.34
N GLN A 14 -2.25 16.88 7.50
CA GLN A 14 -2.14 17.82 6.37
C GLN A 14 -0.88 17.63 5.51
N ASN A 15 0.19 17.02 6.02
CA ASN A 15 1.39 16.74 5.24
C ASN A 15 1.14 15.82 4.04
N MET A 16 0.09 15.01 4.11
CA MET A 16 -0.29 14.05 3.09
C MET A 16 -0.81 14.68 1.79
N CYS A 17 -1.18 15.95 1.83
CA CYS A 17 -1.81 16.65 0.71
C CYS A 17 -1.03 17.87 0.26
N ASP A 18 0.05 18.23 0.97
CA ASP A 18 0.77 19.48 0.74
C ASP A 18 2.29 19.26 0.76
N VAL A 19 2.86 19.17 -0.42
CA VAL A 19 4.31 19.02 -0.62
C VAL A 19 5.11 20.21 -0.10
N HIS A 20 4.58 21.42 -0.19
CA HIS A 20 5.25 22.60 0.33
C HIS A 20 5.39 22.53 1.86
N LEU A 21 4.34 22.03 2.52
CA LEU A 21 4.38 21.86 3.97
C LEU A 21 5.43 20.83 4.39
N VAL A 22 5.53 19.70 3.67
CA VAL A 22 6.57 18.68 3.89
C VAL A 22 7.96 19.28 3.74
N LEU A 23 8.21 19.96 2.63
CA LEU A 23 9.53 20.57 2.36
C LEU A 23 9.89 21.65 3.40
N ARG A 24 8.95 22.50 3.78
CA ARG A 24 9.18 23.51 4.83
C ARG A 24 9.53 22.86 6.17
N ARG A 25 8.87 21.78 6.55
CA ARG A 25 9.17 21.03 7.79
C ARG A 25 10.55 20.37 7.72
N LEU A 26 10.90 19.75 6.59
CA LEU A 26 12.24 19.18 6.40
C LEU A 26 13.34 20.23 6.50
N VAL A 27 13.13 21.41 5.92
CA VAL A 27 14.08 22.53 6.04
C VAL A 27 14.20 22.99 7.50
N ALA A 28 13.09 23.11 8.22
CA ALA A 28 13.10 23.45 9.64
C ALA A 28 13.83 22.39 10.47
N LEU A 29 13.51 21.10 10.29
CA LEU A 29 14.21 20.01 10.99
C LEU A 29 15.70 20.00 10.72
N ARG A 30 16.11 20.28 9.47
CA ARG A 30 17.53 20.42 9.11
C ARG A 30 18.18 21.60 9.84
N HIS A 31 17.52 22.76 9.82
CA HIS A 31 18.03 23.97 10.49
C HIS A 31 18.21 23.76 11.99
N ASP A 32 17.27 23.06 12.61
CA ASP A 32 17.26 22.79 14.06
C ASP A 32 18.16 21.60 14.44
N GLY A 33 18.90 21.02 13.49
CA GLY A 33 19.79 19.89 13.74
C GLY A 33 19.07 18.56 14.04
N LEU A 34 17.81 18.45 13.65
CA LEU A 34 16.93 17.30 13.93
C LEU A 34 16.89 16.27 12.79
N LEU A 35 17.89 16.30 11.90
CA LEU A 35 18.17 15.27 10.89
C LEU A 35 19.60 14.76 11.02
N LYS A 36 20.09 14.62 12.25
CA LYS A 36 21.46 14.23 12.58
C LYS A 36 21.69 12.76 12.28
N GLU A 37 22.77 12.48 11.56
CA GLU A 37 23.26 11.14 11.27
C GLU A 37 23.50 10.32 12.55
N GLY A 38 23.04 9.05 12.53
CA GLY A 38 23.17 8.14 13.65
C GLY A 38 22.19 8.41 14.80
N VAL A 39 21.33 9.43 14.68
CA VAL A 39 20.32 9.80 15.69
C VAL A 39 18.94 9.88 15.08
N HIS A 40 18.79 10.61 13.97
CA HIS A 40 17.48 10.84 13.34
C HIS A 40 17.48 10.24 11.92
N ASP A 41 17.69 8.94 11.83
CA ASP A 41 17.92 8.25 10.57
C ASP A 41 16.62 7.81 9.88
N TRP A 42 15.47 8.04 10.50
CA TRP A 42 14.19 7.55 9.99
C TRP A 42 13.07 8.59 10.01
N MET A 43 12.26 8.58 8.95
CA MET A 43 11.04 9.36 8.86
C MET A 43 9.91 8.52 8.27
N HIS A 44 8.74 8.54 8.91
CA HIS A 44 7.57 7.82 8.47
C HIS A 44 6.46 8.76 8.00
N PHE A 45 5.87 8.48 6.83
CA PHE A 45 4.73 9.22 6.28
C PHE A 45 3.46 8.38 6.40
N LEU A 46 2.59 8.79 7.32
CA LEU A 46 1.32 8.10 7.60
C LEU A 46 0.29 8.37 6.50
N GLY A 47 -0.38 7.32 6.03
CA GLY A 47 -1.55 7.43 5.15
C GLY A 47 -1.21 7.77 3.68
N THR A 48 0.00 7.53 3.21
CA THR A 48 0.44 7.79 1.84
C THR A 48 0.10 6.63 0.93
N SER A 49 -0.70 6.88 -0.11
CA SER A 49 -1.18 5.85 -1.05
C SER A 49 -0.97 6.17 -2.53
N LYS A 50 -0.58 7.40 -2.87
CA LYS A 50 -0.45 7.84 -4.26
C LYS A 50 0.95 7.54 -4.80
N LEU A 51 1.02 7.06 -6.05
CA LEU A 51 2.30 6.77 -6.73
C LEU A 51 3.20 7.99 -6.83
N GLU A 52 2.64 9.16 -7.12
CA GLU A 52 3.40 10.41 -7.21
C GLU A 52 4.10 10.74 -5.89
N TRP A 53 3.46 10.44 -4.77
CA TRP A 53 4.06 10.61 -3.45
C TRP A 53 5.19 9.61 -3.21
N ALA A 54 5.08 8.37 -3.65
CA ALA A 54 6.15 7.39 -3.53
C ALA A 54 7.42 7.86 -4.26
N VAL A 55 7.28 8.40 -5.46
CA VAL A 55 8.39 8.97 -6.24
C VAL A 55 8.96 10.18 -5.54
N LEU A 56 8.12 11.14 -5.14
CA LEU A 56 8.55 12.35 -4.44
C LEU A 56 9.31 12.03 -3.15
N LEU A 57 8.78 11.13 -2.31
CA LEU A 57 9.42 10.73 -1.07
C LEU A 57 10.75 10.01 -1.32
N THR A 58 10.85 9.23 -2.39
CA THR A 58 12.10 8.61 -2.81
C THR A 58 13.14 9.66 -3.18
N ASP A 59 12.76 10.68 -3.92
CA ASP A 59 13.68 11.76 -4.30
C ASP A 59 14.07 12.65 -3.10
N ILE A 60 13.15 12.91 -2.20
CA ILE A 60 13.45 13.56 -0.91
C ILE A 60 14.46 12.74 -0.12
N GLN A 61 14.27 11.42 0.01
CA GLN A 61 15.21 10.53 0.69
C GLN A 61 16.59 10.59 0.05
N ARG A 62 16.69 10.54 -1.28
CA ARG A 62 17.95 10.66 -2.02
C ARG A 62 18.64 12.00 -1.76
N ALA A 63 17.87 13.09 -1.76
CA ALA A 63 18.40 14.42 -1.49
C ALA A 63 18.90 14.55 -0.04
N VAL A 64 18.13 14.06 0.94
CA VAL A 64 18.56 14.08 2.35
C VAL A 64 19.81 13.22 2.55
N ARG A 65 19.86 12.02 1.96
CA ARG A 65 21.07 11.17 2.02
C ARG A 65 22.30 11.84 1.43
N LYS A 66 22.13 12.54 0.34
CA LYS A 66 23.26 13.21 -0.35
C LYS A 66 23.79 14.42 0.40
N TYR A 67 22.93 15.21 1.04
CA TYR A 67 23.28 16.54 1.52
C TYR A 67 23.18 16.75 3.03
N VAL A 68 22.58 15.80 3.77
CA VAL A 68 22.28 16.00 5.18
C VAL A 68 22.65 14.80 6.04
N ASN A 69 22.12 13.61 5.74
CA ASN A 69 22.26 12.41 6.56
C ASN A 69 22.27 11.17 5.66
N PRO A 70 23.43 10.53 5.41
CA PRO A 70 23.56 9.40 4.49
C PRO A 70 22.78 8.15 4.91
N ASN A 71 22.46 8.01 6.19
CA ASN A 71 21.69 6.86 6.73
C ASN A 71 20.17 7.06 6.65
N PHE A 72 19.71 8.26 6.26
CA PHE A 72 18.32 8.63 6.31
C PHE A 72 17.42 7.69 5.47
N THR A 73 16.34 7.23 6.09
CA THR A 73 15.37 6.33 5.46
C THR A 73 13.95 6.89 5.60
N ILE A 74 13.21 6.88 4.52
CA ILE A 74 11.78 7.20 4.52
C ILE A 74 10.99 5.90 4.36
N SER A 75 9.98 5.72 5.21
CA SER A 75 8.94 4.72 5.05
C SER A 75 7.56 5.39 4.96
N PHE A 76 6.61 4.70 4.37
CA PHE A 76 5.22 5.16 4.30
C PHE A 76 4.27 3.98 4.25
N ASP A 77 3.04 4.21 4.67
CA ASP A 77 1.96 3.21 4.65
C ASP A 77 0.61 3.85 4.31
N CYS A 78 -0.36 3.02 4.02
CA CYS A 78 -1.74 3.45 3.93
C CYS A 78 -2.71 2.29 4.16
N ALA A 79 -3.94 2.63 4.54
CA ALA A 79 -5.05 1.67 4.65
C ALA A 79 -5.76 1.40 3.32
N SER A 80 -5.33 2.00 2.21
CA SER A 80 -6.04 1.92 0.93
C SER A 80 -6.24 0.50 0.39
N PRO A 81 -5.28 -0.43 0.48
CA PRO A 81 -5.51 -1.82 0.06
C PRO A 81 -6.64 -2.49 0.83
N PHE A 82 -6.67 -2.34 2.15
CA PHE A 82 -7.74 -2.89 2.99
C PHE A 82 -9.10 -2.23 2.71
N LEU A 83 -9.13 -0.92 2.49
CA LEU A 83 -10.34 -0.21 2.13
C LEU A 83 -10.85 -0.62 0.75
N SER A 84 -9.97 -0.82 -0.21
CA SER A 84 -10.34 -1.30 -1.55
C SER A 84 -10.95 -2.70 -1.50
N THR A 85 -10.33 -3.62 -0.78
CA THR A 85 -10.86 -4.99 -0.64
C THR A 85 -12.17 -5.02 0.14
N ALA A 86 -12.33 -4.18 1.17
CA ALA A 86 -13.60 -4.03 1.87
C ALA A 86 -14.72 -3.50 0.95
N ASN A 87 -14.36 -2.71 -0.06
CA ASN A 87 -15.26 -2.22 -1.11
C ASN A 87 -15.37 -3.17 -2.33
N GLY A 88 -14.82 -4.36 -2.23
CA GLY A 88 -14.92 -5.37 -3.28
C GLY A 88 -14.01 -5.14 -4.49
N GLN A 89 -12.86 -4.50 -4.28
CA GLN A 89 -11.88 -4.23 -5.34
C GLN A 89 -10.47 -4.67 -4.93
N VAL A 90 -9.68 -5.08 -5.92
CA VAL A 90 -8.27 -5.46 -5.76
C VAL A 90 -7.41 -4.73 -6.78
N TYR A 91 -6.23 -4.26 -6.37
CA TYR A 91 -5.20 -3.77 -7.29
C TYR A 91 -4.56 -4.97 -7.98
N HIS A 92 -4.40 -4.90 -9.31
CA HIS A 92 -3.77 -6.02 -10.03
C HIS A 92 -2.66 -5.58 -10.99
N HIS A 93 -2.53 -4.29 -11.24
CA HIS A 93 -1.48 -3.77 -12.11
C HIS A 93 -1.20 -2.29 -11.85
N ILE A 94 0.04 -1.88 -12.08
CA ILE A 94 0.46 -0.47 -12.03
C ILE A 94 0.79 -0.03 -13.45
N ASP A 95 -0.02 0.84 -14.03
CA ASP A 95 0.30 1.51 -15.29
C ASP A 95 1.29 2.64 -15.05
N LEU A 96 2.53 2.46 -15.49
CA LEU A 96 3.50 3.53 -15.63
C LEU A 96 3.36 4.13 -17.02
N PRO A 97 3.36 5.44 -17.19
CA PRO A 97 2.65 6.10 -18.25
C PRO A 97 3.24 5.97 -19.65
N HIS A 98 2.36 5.73 -20.58
CA HIS A 98 2.51 6.28 -21.93
C HIS A 98 1.80 7.65 -22.09
N ASN A 99 1.01 8.09 -21.10
CA ASN A 99 0.11 9.26 -21.22
C ASN A 99 0.07 10.14 -19.97
N ASP A 100 1.20 10.48 -19.37
CA ASP A 100 1.34 11.46 -18.28
C ASP A 100 0.55 11.19 -16.98
N LYS A 101 -0.11 10.04 -16.85
CA LYS A 101 -0.85 9.67 -15.63
C LYS A 101 -0.45 8.30 -15.14
N TRP A 102 0.09 8.25 -13.96
CA TRP A 102 0.32 7.01 -13.24
C TRP A 102 -0.97 6.55 -12.59
N CYS A 103 -1.38 5.34 -12.85
CA CYS A 103 -2.59 4.80 -12.27
C CYS A 103 -2.45 3.34 -11.86
N TYR A 104 -3.25 2.95 -10.90
CA TYR A 104 -3.48 1.56 -10.58
C TYR A 104 -4.62 1.03 -11.44
N ARG A 105 -4.47 -0.15 -11.98
CA ARG A 105 -5.61 -0.91 -12.48
C ARG A 105 -6.21 -1.71 -11.33
N MET A 106 -7.52 -1.67 -11.25
CA MET A 106 -8.30 -2.37 -10.24
C MET A 106 -9.35 -3.24 -10.92
N SER A 107 -9.60 -4.39 -10.34
CA SER A 107 -10.70 -5.27 -10.75
C SER A 107 -11.63 -5.57 -9.58
N PRO A 108 -12.89 -5.92 -9.86
CA PRO A 108 -13.75 -6.47 -8.82
C PRO A 108 -13.16 -7.75 -8.23
N ILE A 109 -13.40 -7.97 -6.95
CA ILE A 109 -13.08 -9.21 -6.28
C ILE A 109 -13.88 -10.36 -6.94
N VAL A 110 -13.22 -11.49 -7.15
CA VAL A 110 -13.86 -12.70 -7.66
C VAL A 110 -14.81 -13.26 -6.62
N ASP A 111 -16.11 -13.12 -6.86
CA ASP A 111 -17.18 -13.55 -5.96
C ASP A 111 -17.92 -14.77 -6.54
N ASP A 112 -17.24 -15.89 -6.64
CA ASP A 112 -17.85 -17.14 -7.13
C ASP A 112 -17.43 -18.33 -6.27
N LYS A 113 -18.41 -18.98 -5.65
CA LYS A 113 -18.22 -20.14 -4.77
C LYS A 113 -17.51 -21.32 -5.45
N LYS A 114 -17.47 -21.39 -6.78
CA LYS A 114 -16.76 -22.46 -7.51
C LYS A 114 -15.25 -22.45 -7.21
N TYR A 115 -14.71 -21.27 -6.85
CA TYR A 115 -13.30 -21.12 -6.51
C TYR A 115 -12.96 -21.45 -5.04
N ALA A 116 -13.95 -21.73 -4.20
CA ALA A 116 -13.73 -22.04 -2.78
C ALA A 116 -12.90 -23.32 -2.54
N THR A 117 -12.79 -24.19 -3.54
CA THR A 117 -11.98 -25.42 -3.50
C THR A 117 -10.81 -25.39 -4.48
N ASP A 118 -10.63 -24.31 -5.22
CA ASP A 118 -9.59 -24.18 -6.25
C ASP A 118 -8.22 -23.91 -5.61
N THR A 119 -7.29 -24.83 -5.77
CA THR A 119 -5.94 -24.77 -5.21
C THR A 119 -4.92 -24.16 -6.16
N ARG A 120 -5.32 -23.70 -7.33
CA ARG A 120 -4.40 -22.98 -8.23
C ARG A 120 -3.93 -21.68 -7.60
N PRO A 121 -2.66 -21.29 -7.83
CA PRO A 121 -2.19 -19.94 -7.47
C PRO A 121 -3.13 -18.87 -8.02
N TYR A 122 -3.40 -17.83 -7.22
CA TYR A 122 -4.40 -16.82 -7.58
C TYR A 122 -4.12 -16.19 -8.96
N GLY A 123 -2.92 -15.68 -9.18
CA GLY A 123 -2.55 -15.02 -10.43
C GLY A 123 -2.75 -15.92 -11.66
N GLN A 124 -2.39 -17.21 -11.53
CA GLN A 124 -2.57 -18.18 -12.61
C GLN A 124 -4.05 -18.45 -12.90
N ALA A 125 -4.84 -18.60 -11.85
CA ALA A 125 -6.26 -18.91 -12.00
C ALA A 125 -7.04 -17.76 -12.64
N VAL A 126 -6.84 -16.53 -12.19
CA VAL A 126 -7.56 -15.37 -12.71
C VAL A 126 -7.18 -15.05 -14.16
N LEU A 127 -5.92 -15.26 -14.55
CA LEU A 127 -5.48 -15.10 -15.94
C LEU A 127 -6.02 -16.22 -16.82
N ALA A 128 -5.90 -17.48 -16.39
CA ALA A 128 -6.36 -18.65 -17.17
C ALA A 128 -7.89 -18.64 -17.39
N ASP A 129 -8.65 -18.16 -16.42
CA ASP A 129 -10.11 -18.09 -16.48
C ASP A 129 -10.61 -16.78 -17.12
N GLY A 130 -9.70 -15.91 -17.57
CA GLY A 130 -10.05 -14.66 -18.26
C GLY A 130 -10.75 -13.63 -17.36
N LEU A 131 -10.51 -13.69 -16.05
CA LEU A 131 -11.11 -12.77 -15.08
C LEU A 131 -10.42 -11.40 -15.09
N ILE A 132 -9.13 -11.39 -15.36
CA ILE A 132 -8.30 -10.20 -15.57
C ILE A 132 -7.33 -10.47 -16.72
N ASP A 133 -6.82 -9.41 -17.33
CA ASP A 133 -5.90 -9.47 -18.47
C ASP A 133 -4.42 -9.50 -18.05
N HIS A 134 -4.12 -9.03 -16.86
CA HIS A 134 -2.77 -8.95 -16.31
C HIS A 134 -2.80 -9.02 -14.78
N PHE A 135 -1.75 -9.61 -14.18
CA PHE A 135 -1.56 -9.65 -12.73
C PHE A 135 -0.07 -9.53 -12.40
N ASP A 136 0.29 -8.50 -11.64
CA ASP A 136 1.65 -8.31 -11.14
C ASP A 136 1.86 -9.11 -9.85
N GLU A 137 2.56 -10.22 -9.95
CA GLU A 137 2.78 -11.12 -8.84
C GLU A 137 3.81 -10.56 -7.84
N SER A 138 3.43 -10.47 -6.59
CA SER A 138 4.31 -10.12 -5.47
C SER A 138 4.92 -11.38 -4.82
N PRO A 139 5.97 -11.24 -3.99
CA PRO A 139 6.51 -12.36 -3.21
C PRO A 139 5.46 -13.03 -2.30
N ILE A 140 4.45 -12.30 -1.86
CA ILE A 140 3.38 -12.82 -1.00
C ILE A 140 2.29 -13.45 -1.85
N SER A 141 1.82 -12.75 -2.90
CA SER A 141 0.68 -13.19 -3.71
C SER A 141 0.91 -14.55 -4.40
N ARG A 142 2.16 -14.88 -4.72
CA ARG A 142 2.52 -16.22 -5.29
C ARG A 142 2.20 -17.40 -4.38
N HIS A 143 2.05 -17.17 -3.08
CA HIS A 143 1.72 -18.19 -2.09
C HIS A 143 0.22 -18.30 -1.83
N LEU A 144 -0.60 -17.39 -2.39
CA LEU A 144 -2.05 -17.37 -2.21
C LEU A 144 -2.72 -18.15 -3.34
N THR A 145 -3.63 -19.03 -2.96
CA THR A 145 -4.47 -19.79 -3.91
C THR A 145 -5.87 -19.17 -4.01
N MET A 146 -6.60 -19.53 -5.06
CA MET A 146 -7.98 -19.07 -5.21
C MET A 146 -8.85 -19.41 -3.99
N LYS A 147 -8.68 -20.61 -3.39
CA LYS A 147 -9.44 -20.99 -2.20
C LYS A 147 -9.11 -20.15 -0.96
N ASP A 148 -7.88 -19.61 -0.86
CA ASP A 148 -7.51 -18.76 0.28
C ASP A 148 -8.21 -17.40 0.22
N ILE A 149 -8.62 -17.01 -0.97
CA ILE A 149 -9.25 -15.74 -1.28
C ILE A 149 -10.77 -15.88 -1.37
N CYS A 150 -11.25 -16.88 -2.12
CA CYS A 150 -12.67 -17.13 -2.34
C CYS A 150 -13.22 -18.07 -1.27
N ILE A 151 -13.17 -17.66 -0.01
CA ILE A 151 -13.73 -18.43 1.09
C ILE A 151 -15.24 -18.26 1.12
N TYR A 152 -15.97 -19.30 0.65
CA TYR A 152 -17.40 -19.32 0.81
C TYR A 152 -17.79 -19.70 2.25
N ARG A 153 -18.16 -18.72 3.04
CA ARG A 153 -18.66 -18.89 4.41
C ARG A 153 -20.06 -18.31 4.53
N PRO A 154 -21.12 -19.14 4.49
CA PRO A 154 -22.48 -18.66 4.73
C PRO A 154 -22.57 -17.97 6.09
N GLY A 155 -23.08 -16.74 6.12
CA GLY A 155 -23.26 -16.00 7.37
C GLY A 155 -22.01 -15.29 7.90
N ASP A 156 -20.92 -15.20 7.15
CA ASP A 156 -19.74 -14.46 7.57
C ASP A 156 -20.02 -12.96 7.66
N LEU A 157 -19.63 -12.37 8.80
CA LEU A 157 -19.85 -10.95 9.11
C LEU A 157 -18.95 -10.00 8.29
N ASN A 158 -17.94 -10.51 7.59
CA ASN A 158 -17.07 -9.69 6.73
C ASN A 158 -17.82 -9.14 5.51
N LYS A 159 -18.95 -9.70 5.18
CA LYS A 159 -19.81 -9.19 4.12
C LYS A 159 -20.94 -8.34 4.72
N ILE A 160 -20.84 -7.05 4.56
CA ILE A 160 -21.94 -6.14 4.81
C ILE A 160 -22.87 -6.19 3.61
N GLY A 161 -23.76 -7.17 3.56
CA GLY A 161 -24.73 -7.34 2.50
C GLY A 161 -25.98 -8.08 2.98
N LYS A 162 -27.08 -7.94 2.24
CA LYS A 162 -28.42 -8.41 2.61
C LYS A 162 -28.55 -9.92 2.90
N GLU A 163 -27.54 -10.72 2.57
CA GLU A 163 -27.65 -12.17 2.66
C GLU A 163 -26.58 -12.86 3.50
N GLY A 164 -25.66 -12.12 4.14
CA GLY A 164 -24.62 -12.70 4.99
C GLY A 164 -23.74 -13.75 4.31
N LYS A 165 -23.64 -13.74 2.99
CA LYS A 165 -22.82 -14.65 2.20
C LYS A 165 -21.57 -13.93 1.79
N THR A 166 -20.43 -14.39 2.28
CA THR A 166 -19.13 -13.92 1.83
C THR A 166 -18.49 -14.97 0.97
N SER A 167 -17.96 -14.57 -0.14
CA SER A 167 -17.21 -15.42 -1.04
C SER A 167 -15.75 -15.03 -1.14
N TRP A 168 -15.31 -14.02 -0.40
CA TRP A 168 -13.91 -13.62 -0.36
C TRP A 168 -13.42 -13.34 1.06
N ASP A 169 -12.10 -13.49 1.25
CA ASP A 169 -11.41 -13.06 2.46
C ASP A 169 -10.70 -11.72 2.22
N SER A 170 -11.20 -10.66 2.87
CA SER A 170 -10.66 -9.30 2.72
C SER A 170 -9.20 -9.18 3.13
N PHE A 171 -8.75 -9.98 4.09
CA PHE A 171 -7.36 -9.96 4.54
C PHE A 171 -6.44 -10.55 3.47
N SER A 172 -6.78 -11.72 2.94
CA SER A 172 -6.01 -12.37 1.87
C SER A 172 -5.96 -11.51 0.61
N TYR A 173 -7.06 -10.85 0.25
CA TYR A 173 -7.07 -9.90 -0.85
C TYR A 173 -6.18 -8.68 -0.63
N ALA A 174 -6.06 -8.19 0.59
CA ALA A 174 -5.18 -7.06 0.88
C ALA A 174 -3.68 -7.42 0.77
N LEU A 175 -3.35 -8.71 0.73
CA LEU A 175 -1.98 -9.21 0.53
C LEU A 175 -1.62 -9.40 -0.94
N LEU A 176 -2.60 -9.40 -1.83
CA LEU A 176 -2.37 -9.46 -3.28
C LEU A 176 -1.77 -8.16 -3.80
#